data_4dc67cadac35c2e2343322c07ed7c42e
#
_entry.id   4dc67cadac35c2e2343322c07ed7c42e
#
_cell.length_a   1.000
_cell.length_b   1.000
_cell.length_c   1.000
_cell.angle_alpha   90.00
_cell.angle_beta   90.00
_cell.angle_gamma   90.00
#
_symmetry.space_group_name_H-M   'P 1'
#
loop_
_entity.id
_entity.type
_entity.pdbx_description
1 polymer ?
#
loop_
_entity_poly.entity_id
_entity_poly.type
_entity_poly.pdbx_seq_one_letter_code
_entity_poly.pdbx_strand_id
1 'polypeptide(L)'
;AGIVERGGEVRLQVIERTNYHNIVPFLVRNVHQGSKIMTDEHVAYNNVGRQYEHQTIKHMLKEYVRGEVHTNTIENFWSLLKRGIYGTYHVISPYHTQNYLEEFAFRFNSRNFTEAQRFDKMVSLSNHRITYKKLTAHGQNKTKKNRKAQK
;
A
#
# COMPACT_ATOMS: atom_id res chain seq x y z
N ALA A 1 1.76 2.97 -3.15
CA ALA A 1 2.67 1.84 -3.37
C ALA A 1 2.27 0.66 -2.48
N GLY A 2 2.51 -0.54 -2.96
CA GLY A 2 2.22 -1.77 -2.22
C GLY A 2 3.22 -2.88 -2.53
N ILE A 3 3.49 -3.67 -1.51
CA ILE A 3 4.30 -4.88 -1.58
C ILE A 3 3.48 -6.01 -1.01
N VAL A 4 3.51 -7.17 -1.63
CA VAL A 4 2.90 -8.40 -1.10
C VAL A 4 3.94 -9.51 -1.07
N GLU A 5 4.07 -10.15 0.08
CA GLU A 5 4.80 -11.39 0.20
C GLU A 5 3.94 -12.53 -0.34
N ARG A 6 4.54 -13.43 -1.13
CA ARG A 6 3.81 -14.57 -1.68
C ARG A 6 3.35 -15.50 -0.56
N GLY A 7 2.02 -15.70 -0.45
CA GLY A 7 1.42 -16.42 0.68
C GLY A 7 1.38 -15.66 2.01
N GLY A 8 2.05 -14.52 2.10
CA GLY A 8 2.22 -13.71 3.30
C GLY A 8 1.37 -12.45 3.33
N GLU A 9 1.95 -11.39 3.87
CA GLU A 9 1.30 -10.11 4.14
C GLU A 9 1.43 -9.12 2.99
N VAL A 10 0.49 -8.18 2.93
CA VAL A 10 0.58 -6.96 2.13
C VAL A 10 1.00 -5.80 3.01
N ARG A 11 1.85 -4.93 2.49
CA ARG A 11 2.22 -3.64 3.09
C ARG A 11 2.00 -2.52 2.09
N LEU A 12 1.41 -1.43 2.56
CA LEU A 12 0.94 -0.33 1.72
C LEU A 12 1.43 1.01 2.26
N GLN A 13 1.74 1.92 1.35
CA GLN A 13 2.10 3.29 1.69
C GLN A 13 1.57 4.26 0.64
N VAL A 14 1.00 5.37 1.10
CA VAL A 14 0.70 6.51 0.23
C VAL A 14 2.02 7.17 -0.16
N ILE A 15 2.24 7.34 -1.46
CA ILE A 15 3.39 8.05 -2.04
C ILE A 15 2.89 9.21 -2.90
N GLU A 16 3.65 10.29 -2.96
CA GLU A 16 3.26 11.47 -3.76
C GLU A 16 3.38 11.22 -5.26
N ARG A 17 4.43 10.51 -5.68
CA ARG A 17 4.73 10.22 -7.08
C ARG A 17 5.28 8.81 -7.23
N THR A 18 4.90 8.15 -8.32
CA THR A 18 5.43 6.85 -8.71
C THR A 18 6.80 7.05 -9.39
N ASN A 19 7.83 7.24 -8.59
CA ASN A 19 9.21 7.39 -9.05
C ASN A 19 10.18 6.64 -8.13
N TYR A 20 11.43 6.50 -8.57
CA TYR A 20 12.50 5.83 -7.85
C TYR A 20 12.68 6.35 -6.42
N HIS A 21 12.66 7.67 -6.23
CA HIS A 21 12.91 8.32 -4.92
C HIS A 21 11.84 8.01 -3.87
N ASN A 22 10.61 7.70 -4.28
CA ASN A 22 9.52 7.34 -3.38
C ASN A 22 9.39 5.82 -3.21
N ILE A 23 9.64 5.06 -4.28
CA ILE A 23 9.46 3.59 -4.27
C ILE A 23 10.61 2.90 -3.55
N VAL A 24 11.87 3.24 -3.85
CA VAL A 24 13.03 2.53 -3.29
C VAL A 24 13.12 2.64 -1.77
N PRO A 25 12.93 3.79 -1.12
CA PRO A 25 12.90 3.85 0.33
C PRO A 25 11.79 3.01 0.97
N PHE A 26 10.65 2.87 0.29
CA PHE A 26 9.58 1.99 0.73
C PHE A 26 9.98 0.52 0.63
N LEU A 27 10.62 0.10 -0.48
CA LEU A 27 11.16 -1.25 -0.65
C LEU A 27 12.21 -1.57 0.43
N VAL A 28 13.21 -0.71 0.59
CA VAL A 28 14.32 -0.93 1.54
C VAL A 28 13.83 -1.08 2.98
N ARG A 29 12.80 -0.36 3.37
CA ARG A 29 12.23 -0.47 4.73
C ARG A 29 11.41 -1.73 4.95
N ASN A 30 10.91 -2.37 3.90
CA ASN A 30 9.92 -3.44 4.02
C ASN A 30 10.39 -4.78 3.45
N VAL A 31 11.48 -4.84 2.71
CA VAL A 31 11.98 -6.04 2.05
C VAL A 31 13.44 -6.26 2.43
N HIS A 32 13.78 -7.48 2.85
CA HIS A 32 15.16 -7.86 3.15
C HIS A 32 16.02 -7.80 1.89
N GLN A 33 17.26 -7.34 2.03
CA GLN A 33 18.25 -7.38 0.94
C GLN A 33 18.44 -8.80 0.43
N GLY A 34 18.66 -8.94 -0.87
CA GLY A 34 18.81 -10.24 -1.51
C GLY A 34 17.50 -10.98 -1.78
N SER A 35 16.36 -10.44 -1.33
CA SER A 35 15.05 -11.01 -1.68
C SER A 35 14.79 -10.93 -3.18
N LYS A 36 14.02 -11.89 -3.69
CA LYS A 36 13.51 -11.90 -5.05
C LYS A 36 12.30 -10.97 -5.14
N ILE A 37 12.39 -9.93 -5.96
CA ILE A 37 11.31 -8.97 -6.21
C ILE A 37 10.80 -9.13 -7.63
N MET A 38 9.49 -9.18 -7.76
CA MET A 38 8.78 -9.22 -9.04
C MET A 38 7.97 -7.95 -9.20
N THR A 39 8.15 -7.25 -10.32
CA THR A 39 7.42 -6.02 -10.65
C THR A 39 6.89 -6.05 -12.08
N ASP A 40 6.05 -5.08 -12.39
CA ASP A 40 5.75 -4.71 -13.76
C ASP A 40 6.95 -3.98 -14.41
N GLU A 41 6.79 -3.54 -15.66
CA GLU A 41 7.80 -2.85 -16.48
C GLU A 41 7.93 -1.35 -16.18
N HIS A 42 7.37 -0.84 -15.06
CA HIS A 42 7.41 0.58 -14.77
C HIS A 42 8.84 1.07 -14.48
N VAL A 43 9.25 2.19 -15.11
CA VAL A 43 10.62 2.75 -15.05
C VAL A 43 11.14 3.03 -13.64
N ALA A 44 10.25 3.23 -12.67
CA ALA A 44 10.64 3.45 -11.27
C ALA A 44 11.37 2.25 -10.64
N TYR A 45 11.29 1.07 -11.24
CA TYR A 45 11.94 -0.15 -10.76
C TYR A 45 13.29 -0.45 -11.43
N ASN A 46 13.73 0.32 -12.42
CA ASN A 46 14.92 0.01 -13.24
C ASN A 46 16.20 -0.21 -12.42
N ASN A 47 16.34 0.43 -11.25
CA ASN A 47 17.55 0.33 -10.41
C ASN A 47 17.34 -0.56 -9.16
N VAL A 48 16.22 -1.24 -9.03
CA VAL A 48 15.91 -2.11 -7.89
C VAL A 48 16.85 -3.34 -7.86
N GLY A 49 17.25 -3.83 -9.02
CA GLY A 49 18.17 -4.97 -9.17
C GLY A 49 19.58 -4.80 -8.58
N ARG A 50 19.95 -3.61 -8.11
CA ARG A 50 21.23 -3.39 -7.41
C ARG A 50 21.25 -3.97 -6.01
N GLN A 51 20.10 -4.13 -5.37
CA GLN A 51 19.96 -4.59 -3.99
C GLN A 51 19.15 -5.87 -3.85
N TYR A 52 18.43 -6.25 -4.91
CA TYR A 52 17.46 -7.35 -4.92
C TYR A 52 17.62 -8.19 -6.19
N GLU A 53 17.26 -9.47 -6.12
CA GLU A 53 17.06 -10.28 -7.33
C GLU A 53 15.75 -9.81 -8.01
N HIS A 54 15.90 -8.89 -8.96
CA HIS A 54 14.75 -8.24 -9.59
C HIS A 54 14.37 -8.93 -10.90
N GLN A 55 13.10 -9.31 -11.00
CA GLN A 55 12.50 -9.89 -12.22
C GLN A 55 11.29 -9.06 -12.62
N THR A 56 11.20 -8.75 -13.91
CA THR A 56 10.15 -7.90 -14.48
C THR A 56 9.24 -8.70 -15.39
N ILE A 57 7.93 -8.48 -15.29
CA ILE A 57 6.91 -9.01 -16.21
C ILE A 57 6.53 -7.93 -17.20
N LYS A 58 6.51 -8.29 -18.49
CA LYS A 58 6.17 -7.39 -19.58
C LYS A 58 4.71 -7.56 -20.00
N HIS A 59 3.81 -6.84 -19.33
CA HIS A 59 2.37 -6.87 -19.65
C HIS A 59 2.05 -6.40 -21.09
N MET A 60 2.85 -5.48 -21.64
CA MET A 60 2.69 -5.04 -23.05
C MET A 60 2.82 -6.17 -24.05
N LEU A 61 3.57 -7.22 -23.73
CA LEU A 61 3.71 -8.42 -24.57
C LEU A 61 2.68 -9.51 -24.25
N LYS A 62 1.61 -9.18 -23.50
CA LYS A 62 0.61 -10.14 -22.97
C LYS A 62 1.24 -11.28 -22.15
N GLU A 63 2.41 -11.04 -21.58
CA GLU A 63 3.07 -11.95 -20.67
C GLU A 63 2.51 -11.74 -19.27
N TYR A 64 1.60 -12.59 -18.82
CA TYR A 64 0.99 -12.51 -17.49
C TYR A 64 1.71 -13.37 -16.45
N VAL A 65 2.40 -14.40 -16.90
CA VAL A 65 3.12 -15.37 -16.06
C VAL A 65 4.34 -15.91 -16.83
N ARG A 66 5.50 -15.87 -16.19
CA ARG A 66 6.72 -16.54 -16.67
C ARG A 66 7.16 -17.54 -15.62
N GLY A 67 6.60 -18.77 -15.65
CA GLY A 67 6.83 -19.76 -14.61
C GLY A 67 6.30 -19.27 -13.27
N GLU A 68 7.16 -19.11 -12.28
CA GLU A 68 6.80 -18.57 -10.96
C GLU A 68 6.76 -17.03 -10.92
N VAL A 69 7.19 -16.33 -11.98
CA VAL A 69 7.23 -14.87 -12.01
C VAL A 69 5.87 -14.33 -12.41
N HIS A 70 5.15 -13.70 -11.47
CA HIS A 70 3.87 -13.06 -11.71
C HIS A 70 3.57 -11.99 -10.66
N THR A 71 2.73 -11.02 -11.02
CA THR A 71 2.24 -9.93 -10.17
C THR A 71 0.77 -10.12 -9.73
N ASN A 72 0.17 -11.26 -10.04
CA ASN A 72 -1.26 -11.53 -9.85
C ASN A 72 -1.77 -11.28 -8.44
N THR A 73 -0.96 -11.59 -7.42
CA THR A 73 -1.39 -11.44 -6.01
C THR A 73 -1.60 -9.98 -5.65
N ILE A 74 -0.67 -9.10 -6.03
CA ILE A 74 -0.81 -7.66 -5.77
C ILE A 74 -1.88 -7.03 -6.66
N GLU A 75 -2.06 -7.50 -7.89
CA GLU A 75 -3.13 -7.04 -8.79
C GLU A 75 -4.51 -7.42 -8.24
N ASN A 76 -4.68 -8.62 -7.73
CA ASN A 76 -5.89 -9.05 -7.05
C ASN A 76 -6.19 -8.20 -5.82
N PHE A 77 -5.16 -7.87 -5.04
CA PHE A 77 -5.30 -6.95 -3.91
C PHE A 77 -5.77 -5.56 -4.38
N TRP A 78 -5.17 -4.99 -5.42
CA TRP A 78 -5.61 -3.70 -5.97
C TRP A 78 -7.05 -3.71 -6.48
N SER A 79 -7.47 -4.82 -7.08
CA SER A 79 -8.86 -5.02 -7.52
C SER A 79 -9.82 -5.04 -6.34
N LEU A 80 -9.45 -5.72 -5.25
CA LEU A 80 -10.23 -5.77 -4.01
C LEU A 80 -10.35 -4.37 -3.38
N LEU A 81 -9.23 -3.66 -3.27
CA LEU A 81 -9.17 -2.29 -2.74
C LEU A 81 -10.08 -1.34 -3.55
N LYS A 82 -9.95 -1.35 -4.87
CA LYS A 82 -10.77 -0.51 -5.77
C LYS A 82 -12.25 -0.81 -5.60
N ARG A 83 -12.66 -2.08 -5.57
CA ARG A 83 -14.07 -2.47 -5.36
C ARG A 83 -14.59 -2.00 -4.00
N GLY A 84 -13.79 -2.11 -2.95
CA GLY A 84 -14.16 -1.63 -1.62
C GLY A 84 -14.32 -0.12 -1.57
N ILE A 85 -13.39 0.63 -2.18
CA ILE A 85 -13.48 2.09 -2.25
C ILE A 85 -14.73 2.51 -3.03
N TYR A 86 -14.93 2.01 -4.24
CA TYR A 86 -16.06 2.41 -5.08
C TYR A 86 -17.41 1.88 -4.58
N GLY A 87 -17.45 0.66 -4.02
CA GLY A 87 -18.70 0.03 -3.59
C GLY A 87 -19.15 0.37 -2.18
N THR A 88 -18.20 0.70 -1.28
CA THR A 88 -18.52 0.94 0.14
C THR A 88 -18.33 2.40 0.53
N TYR A 89 -17.19 2.98 0.19
CA TYR A 89 -16.85 4.35 0.64
C TYR A 89 -17.22 5.41 -0.39
N HIS A 90 -17.39 5.05 -1.68
CA HIS A 90 -17.61 5.90 -2.83
C HIS A 90 -16.51 6.96 -3.05
N VAL A 91 -16.16 7.69 -1.99
CA VAL A 91 -15.08 8.71 -1.98
C VAL A 91 -14.29 8.59 -0.69
N ILE A 92 -12.97 8.65 -0.78
CA ILE A 92 -12.08 8.70 0.37
C ILE A 92 -11.32 10.04 0.40
N SER A 93 -11.12 10.58 1.60
CA SER A 93 -10.33 11.78 1.76
C SER A 93 -8.84 11.49 1.49
N PRO A 94 -8.15 12.29 0.67
CA PRO A 94 -6.71 12.16 0.47
C PRO A 94 -5.89 12.18 1.77
N TYR A 95 -6.37 12.90 2.79
CA TYR A 95 -5.72 12.99 4.10
C TYR A 95 -5.80 11.71 4.93
N HIS A 96 -6.81 10.90 4.67
CA HIS A 96 -7.07 9.66 5.40
C HIS A 96 -6.80 8.42 4.54
N THR A 97 -6.27 8.59 3.32
CA THR A 97 -6.01 7.49 2.39
C THR A 97 -5.17 6.39 3.06
N GLN A 98 -4.15 6.75 3.84
CA GLN A 98 -3.33 5.77 4.55
C GLN A 98 -4.15 4.90 5.51
N ASN A 99 -5.10 5.47 6.24
CA ASN A 99 -5.95 4.72 7.17
C ASN A 99 -6.82 3.69 6.43
N TYR A 100 -7.38 4.06 5.27
CA TYR A 100 -8.12 3.10 4.44
C TYR A 100 -7.22 1.99 3.90
N LEU A 101 -6.00 2.33 3.46
CA LEU A 101 -5.03 1.32 3.02
C LEU A 101 -4.68 0.34 4.14
N GLU A 102 -4.51 0.83 5.37
CA GLU A 102 -4.23 0.01 6.55
C GLU A 102 -5.40 -0.91 6.91
N GLU A 103 -6.64 -0.43 6.78
CA GLU A 103 -7.84 -1.26 6.96
C GLU A 103 -7.87 -2.42 5.95
N PHE A 104 -7.66 -2.13 4.66
CA PHE A 104 -7.64 -3.18 3.64
C PHE A 104 -6.47 -4.14 3.80
N ALA A 105 -5.29 -3.62 4.20
CA ALA A 105 -4.13 -4.45 4.53
C ALA A 105 -4.44 -5.37 5.72
N PHE A 106 -5.06 -4.87 6.78
CA PHE A 106 -5.48 -5.68 7.93
C PHE A 106 -6.43 -6.82 7.50
N ARG A 107 -7.46 -6.51 6.71
CA ARG A 107 -8.41 -7.51 6.19
C ARG A 107 -7.71 -8.58 5.35
N PHE A 108 -6.81 -8.18 4.46
CA PHE A 108 -6.04 -9.10 3.62
C PHE A 108 -5.08 -9.96 4.46
N ASN A 109 -4.35 -9.35 5.38
CA ASN A 109 -3.35 -10.04 6.21
C ASN A 109 -3.98 -10.99 7.22
N SER A 110 -5.23 -10.74 7.63
CA SER A 110 -6.00 -11.62 8.52
C SER A 110 -6.95 -12.59 7.78
N ARG A 111 -6.81 -12.74 6.45
CA ARG A 111 -7.72 -13.57 5.64
C ARG A 111 -7.79 -15.04 6.06
N ASN A 112 -6.68 -15.57 6.62
CA ASN A 112 -6.58 -16.95 7.10
C ASN A 112 -6.96 -17.11 8.57
N PHE A 113 -7.32 -16.02 9.27
CA PHE A 113 -7.75 -16.05 10.67
C PHE A 113 -9.22 -16.47 10.74
N THR A 114 -9.57 -17.17 11.82
CA THR A 114 -10.98 -17.32 12.21
C THR A 114 -11.55 -15.95 12.63
N GLU A 115 -12.88 -15.83 12.68
CA GLU A 115 -13.52 -14.58 13.10
C GLU A 115 -13.11 -14.17 14.53
N ALA A 116 -13.02 -15.14 15.47
CA ALA A 116 -12.54 -14.90 16.81
C ALA A 116 -11.10 -14.37 16.82
N GLN A 117 -10.18 -15.00 16.11
CA GLN A 117 -8.79 -14.55 16.01
C GLN A 117 -8.67 -13.15 15.40
N ARG A 118 -9.49 -12.83 14.39
CA ARG A 118 -9.53 -11.51 13.76
C ARG A 118 -10.04 -10.46 14.73
N PHE A 119 -11.08 -10.78 15.50
CA PHE A 119 -11.61 -9.91 16.54
C PHE A 119 -10.57 -9.64 17.64
N ASP A 120 -9.94 -10.67 18.19
CA ASP A 120 -8.89 -10.55 19.22
C ASP A 120 -7.73 -9.70 18.71
N LYS A 121 -7.30 -9.91 17.47
CA LYS A 121 -6.25 -9.11 16.82
C LYS A 121 -6.67 -7.64 16.72
N MET A 122 -7.89 -7.37 16.28
CA MET A 122 -8.43 -6.00 16.17
C MET A 122 -8.47 -5.32 17.53
N VAL A 123 -8.95 -6.00 18.57
CA VAL A 123 -9.00 -5.48 19.95
C VAL A 123 -7.58 -5.18 20.46
N SER A 124 -6.61 -6.07 20.21
CA SER A 124 -5.21 -5.86 20.62
C SER A 124 -4.57 -4.61 20.00
N LEU A 125 -5.03 -4.19 18.84
CA LEU A 125 -4.55 -2.99 18.13
C LEU A 125 -5.30 -1.71 18.54
N SER A 126 -6.38 -1.82 19.33
CA SER A 126 -7.23 -0.68 19.71
C SER A 126 -6.67 0.22 20.83
N ASN A 127 -5.43 0.03 21.25
CA ASN A 127 -4.79 0.76 22.36
C ASN A 127 -4.55 2.26 22.08
N HIS A 128 -4.85 2.74 20.89
CA HIS A 128 -4.64 4.14 20.51
C HIS A 128 -5.95 4.91 20.42
N ARG A 129 -6.19 5.76 21.41
CA ARG A 129 -7.33 6.69 21.34
C ARG A 129 -7.08 7.76 20.27
N ILE A 130 -7.96 7.81 19.28
CA ILE A 130 -8.01 8.92 18.34
C ILE A 130 -8.95 9.99 18.89
N THR A 131 -8.44 11.19 19.14
CA THR A 131 -9.26 12.34 19.55
C THR A 131 -9.84 13.03 18.31
N TYR A 132 -11.01 13.64 18.43
CA TYR A 132 -11.62 14.45 17.35
C TYR A 132 -10.65 15.52 16.83
N LYS A 133 -9.92 16.19 17.71
CA LYS A 133 -8.90 17.19 17.35
C LYS A 133 -7.82 16.60 16.46
N LYS A 134 -7.35 15.38 16.73
CA LYS A 134 -6.35 14.68 15.90
C LYS A 134 -6.95 14.26 14.55
N LEU A 135 -8.18 13.80 14.55
CA LEU A 135 -8.89 13.39 13.33
C LEU A 135 -9.11 14.58 12.37
N THR A 136 -9.42 15.76 12.89
CA THR A 136 -9.70 16.97 12.10
C THR A 136 -8.48 17.88 11.88
N ALA A 137 -7.34 17.64 12.54
CA ALA A 137 -6.17 18.52 12.53
C ALA A 137 -5.56 18.72 11.13
N HIS A 138 -5.63 17.75 10.24
CA HIS A 138 -5.09 17.84 8.89
C HIS A 138 -5.85 18.83 7.99
N GLY A 139 -7.14 19.06 8.22
CA GLY A 139 -7.92 20.06 7.50
C GLY A 139 -7.55 21.51 7.85
N GLN A 140 -7.14 21.76 9.10
CA GLN A 140 -6.85 23.10 9.59
C GLN A 140 -5.48 23.66 9.16
N ASN A 141 -4.49 22.80 8.91
CA ASN A 141 -3.14 23.24 8.54
C ASN A 141 -3.04 23.80 7.11
N LYS A 142 -3.89 23.37 6.18
CA LYS A 142 -3.93 23.94 4.82
C LYS A 142 -4.60 25.31 4.77
N THR A 143 -5.62 25.54 5.57
CA THR A 143 -6.32 26.82 5.62
C THR A 143 -5.40 27.94 6.15
N LYS A 144 -4.49 27.62 7.09
CA LYS A 144 -3.49 28.55 7.61
C LYS A 144 -2.37 28.84 6.61
N LYS A 145 -1.94 27.86 5.81
CA LYS A 145 -0.92 28.08 4.76
C LYS A 145 -1.45 28.92 3.61
N ASN A 146 -2.68 28.70 3.16
CA ASN A 146 -3.28 29.48 2.09
C ASN A 146 -3.59 30.93 2.51
N ARG A 147 -3.94 31.17 3.78
CA ARG A 147 -4.13 32.54 4.30
C ARG A 147 -2.82 33.32 4.50
N LYS A 148 -1.67 32.66 4.65
CA LYS A 148 -0.34 33.31 4.70
C LYS A 148 0.25 33.56 3.31
N ALA A 149 -0.20 32.87 2.27
CA ALA A 149 0.24 33.07 0.90
C ALA A 149 -0.55 34.17 0.14
N GLN A 150 -1.63 34.69 0.76
CA GLN A 150 -2.47 35.76 0.21
C GLN A 150 -2.31 37.09 0.96
N LYS A 151 -1.31 37.23 1.81
CA LYS A 151 -0.87 38.48 2.42
C LYS A 151 0.58 38.78 1.98
#